data_d43318759bfa173844c4caa6e9c34c0a
#
_entry.id   d43318759bfa173844c4caa6e9c34c0a
#
_cell.length_a   1.000
_cell.length_b   1.000
_cell.length_c   1.000
_cell.angle_alpha   90.00
_cell.angle_beta   90.00
_cell.angle_gamma   90.00
#
_symmetry.space_group_name_H-M   'P 1'
#
loop_
_entity.id
_entity.type
_entity.pdbx_description
1 polymer ?
#
loop_
_entity_poly.entity_id
_entity_poly.type
_entity_poly.pdbx_seq_one_letter_code
_entity_poly.pdbx_strand_id
1 'polypeptide(L)'
;MPDNSYHTIETLLASAQPEQVRQGLELAKKEISRIGSSEARPLFEMVSALFYIDPLDRPDLTPLLNEAISLVVGFGKWVIPVLVEKLDAGDIKVQMAVAQALGRIGADAIEPLMAECHAPDDPARCAFILYALSKIKSPKIAKAAPLALEAARSSDVELRDTATRAIGKLVESIPPLDLPETMRVGFVETLRTNLADPNPGIRAKAVRSLGKLARYGHLTAQEREQLHRTCQLILGQDDNYEWDRAYIVRQQAEKVLQYA
;
A
#
# COMPACT_ATOMS: atom_id res chain seq x y z
N MET A 1 16.83 27.56 26.15
CA MET A 1 17.76 27.37 25.06
C MET A 1 17.38 26.08 24.27
N PRO A 2 16.38 26.12 23.40
CA PRO A 2 16.02 24.96 22.56
C PRO A 2 16.95 24.77 21.36
N ASP A 3 17.70 25.81 20.97
CA ASP A 3 18.38 25.91 19.68
C ASP A 3 19.52 24.89 19.46
N ASN A 4 20.25 24.52 20.50
CA ASN A 4 21.43 23.65 20.37
C ASN A 4 21.05 22.16 20.23
N SER A 5 19.93 21.75 20.82
CA SER A 5 19.44 20.36 20.78
C SER A 5 18.92 20.00 19.39
N TYR A 6 18.15 20.86 18.76
CA TYR A 6 17.61 20.63 17.42
C TYR A 6 18.69 20.61 16.35
N HIS A 7 19.66 21.52 16.41
CA HIS A 7 20.80 21.53 15.49
C HIS A 7 21.64 20.24 15.60
N THR A 8 21.83 19.71 16.82
CA THR A 8 22.53 18.44 17.03
C THR A 8 21.75 17.28 16.40
N ILE A 9 20.42 17.23 16.62
CA ILE A 9 19.55 16.19 16.04
C ILE A 9 19.59 16.26 14.51
N GLU A 10 19.43 17.43 13.93
CA GLU A 10 19.46 17.66 12.48
C GLU A 10 20.79 17.18 11.87
N THR A 11 21.90 17.57 12.46
CA THR A 11 23.25 17.17 12.01
C THR A 11 23.44 15.66 12.02
N LEU A 12 22.97 14.98 13.06
CA LEU A 12 23.05 13.54 13.20
C LEU A 12 22.15 12.83 12.18
N LEU A 13 20.90 13.29 11.98
CA LEU A 13 19.97 12.71 11.02
C LEU A 13 20.42 12.92 9.57
N ALA A 14 21.13 14.00 9.27
CA ALA A 14 21.70 14.30 7.95
C ALA A 14 22.99 13.51 7.64
N SER A 15 23.52 12.75 8.61
CA SER A 15 24.77 12.00 8.43
C SER A 15 24.62 10.82 7.47
N ALA A 16 25.70 10.55 6.72
CA ALA A 16 25.82 9.33 5.93
C ALA A 16 26.14 8.07 6.77
N GLN A 17 26.49 8.23 8.06
CA GLN A 17 26.88 7.13 8.94
C GLN A 17 25.66 6.57 9.70
N PRO A 18 25.34 5.27 9.56
CA PRO A 18 24.17 4.68 10.19
C PRO A 18 24.09 4.89 11.71
N GLU A 19 25.22 4.82 12.39
CA GLU A 19 25.29 4.97 13.85
C GLU A 19 24.93 6.40 14.29
N GLN A 20 25.34 7.42 13.52
CA GLN A 20 24.97 8.80 13.78
C GLN A 20 23.49 9.05 13.54
N VAL A 21 22.93 8.49 12.45
CA VAL A 21 21.49 8.57 12.19
C VAL A 21 20.70 7.91 13.32
N ARG A 22 21.14 6.74 13.81
CA ARG A 22 20.53 6.06 14.96
C ARG A 22 20.53 6.96 16.19
N GLN A 23 21.68 7.54 16.52
CA GLN A 23 21.81 8.47 17.64
C GLN A 23 20.89 9.68 17.49
N GLY A 24 20.75 10.22 16.28
CA GLY A 24 19.83 11.30 15.95
C GLY A 24 18.36 10.92 16.21
N LEU A 25 17.94 9.72 15.79
CA LEU A 25 16.59 9.20 16.06
C LEU A 25 16.33 9.00 17.55
N GLU A 26 17.30 8.48 18.31
CA GLU A 26 17.17 8.33 19.77
C GLU A 26 17.02 9.69 20.47
N LEU A 27 17.80 10.69 20.08
CA LEU A 27 17.67 12.04 20.63
C LEU A 27 16.34 12.68 20.25
N ALA A 28 15.91 12.56 19.00
CA ALA A 28 14.60 13.03 18.56
C ALA A 28 13.48 12.40 19.37
N LYS A 29 13.51 11.09 19.60
CA LYS A 29 12.53 10.35 20.40
C LYS A 29 12.46 10.86 21.85
N LYS A 30 13.64 11.08 22.48
CA LYS A 30 13.71 11.64 23.85
C LYS A 30 13.12 13.04 23.90
N GLU A 31 13.44 13.89 22.93
CA GLU A 31 12.96 15.25 22.88
C GLU A 31 11.44 15.31 22.62
N ILE A 32 10.90 14.51 21.69
CA ILE A 32 9.45 14.38 21.48
C ILE A 32 8.74 13.96 22.77
N SER A 33 9.31 13.01 23.51
CA SER A 33 8.75 12.56 24.79
C SER A 33 8.76 13.67 25.86
N ARG A 34 9.74 14.57 25.77
CA ARG A 34 9.89 15.69 26.72
C ARG A 34 8.91 16.83 26.47
N ILE A 35 8.72 17.21 25.19
CA ILE A 35 7.91 18.40 24.84
C ILE A 35 6.47 18.06 24.47
N GLY A 36 6.20 16.82 24.14
CA GLY A 36 4.92 16.35 23.62
C GLY A 36 4.85 16.38 22.09
N SER A 37 4.09 15.45 21.52
CA SER A 37 4.02 15.26 20.06
C SER A 37 3.41 16.47 19.32
N SER A 38 2.47 17.20 19.92
CA SER A 38 1.83 18.38 19.32
C SER A 38 2.79 19.55 19.10
N GLU A 39 3.77 19.69 20.00
CA GLU A 39 4.77 20.78 19.97
C GLU A 39 6.00 20.40 19.14
N ALA A 40 6.11 19.14 18.73
CA ALA A 40 7.31 18.61 18.10
C ALA A 40 7.30 18.70 16.55
N ARG A 41 6.60 19.67 15.95
CA ARG A 41 6.58 19.88 14.49
C ARG A 41 7.98 19.98 13.85
N PRO A 42 8.95 20.71 14.39
CA PRO A 42 10.28 20.75 13.80
C PRO A 42 10.95 19.35 13.76
N LEU A 43 10.75 18.55 14.80
CA LEU A 43 11.30 17.20 14.86
C LEU A 43 10.61 16.26 13.84
N PHE A 44 9.31 16.45 13.58
CA PHE A 44 8.61 15.72 12.53
C PHE A 44 9.25 15.99 11.16
N GLU A 45 9.54 17.25 10.81
CA GLU A 45 10.19 17.58 9.53
C GLU A 45 11.60 16.98 9.44
N MET A 46 12.40 17.06 10.50
CA MET A 46 13.75 16.46 10.56
C MET A 46 13.69 14.94 10.38
N VAL A 47 12.80 14.24 11.08
CA VAL A 47 12.65 12.78 11.00
C VAL A 47 12.10 12.35 9.65
N SER A 48 11.12 13.08 9.11
CA SER A 48 10.53 12.75 7.80
C SER A 48 11.49 13.00 6.63
N ALA A 49 12.57 13.77 6.81
CA ALA A 49 13.65 13.90 5.81
C ALA A 49 14.32 12.54 5.53
N LEU A 50 14.31 11.59 6.47
CA LEU A 50 14.83 10.24 6.24
C LEU A 50 13.98 9.45 5.22
N PHE A 51 12.78 9.89 4.86
CA PHE A 51 11.94 9.25 3.85
C PHE A 51 12.55 9.32 2.44
N TYR A 52 13.53 10.19 2.20
CA TYR A 52 14.32 10.26 0.96
C TYR A 52 15.41 9.18 0.85
N ILE A 53 15.64 8.38 1.91
CA ILE A 53 16.58 7.25 1.86
C ILE A 53 16.07 6.20 0.85
N ASP A 54 16.94 5.86 -0.10
CA ASP A 54 16.69 4.74 -1.01
C ASP A 54 17.19 3.43 -0.40
N PRO A 55 16.29 2.49 -0.07
CA PRO A 55 16.70 1.18 0.47
C PRO A 55 17.53 0.34 -0.51
N LEU A 56 17.48 0.62 -1.81
CA LEU A 56 18.27 -0.08 -2.82
C LEU A 56 19.71 0.43 -2.84
N ASP A 57 19.91 1.75 -2.71
CA ASP A 57 21.22 2.36 -2.67
C ASP A 57 21.89 2.25 -1.28
N ARG A 58 21.07 2.31 -0.23
CA ARG A 58 21.50 2.31 1.17
C ARG A 58 20.73 1.25 1.99
N PRO A 59 20.93 -0.05 1.70
CA PRO A 59 20.28 -1.14 2.43
C PRO A 59 20.63 -1.14 3.93
N ASP A 60 21.79 -0.64 4.29
CA ASP A 60 22.27 -0.45 5.67
C ASP A 60 21.42 0.55 6.48
N LEU A 61 20.78 1.51 5.82
CA LEU A 61 19.88 2.49 6.44
C LEU A 61 18.41 2.03 6.49
N THR A 62 18.06 0.91 5.85
CA THR A 62 16.66 0.40 5.84
C THR A 62 16.06 0.22 7.25
N PRO A 63 16.77 -0.32 8.24
CA PRO A 63 16.26 -0.42 9.61
C PRO A 63 15.94 0.96 10.21
N LEU A 64 16.80 1.97 9.96
CA LEU A 64 16.65 3.33 10.47
C LEU A 64 15.48 4.06 9.78
N LEU A 65 15.28 3.86 8.48
CA LEU A 65 14.08 4.32 7.78
C LEU A 65 12.80 3.74 8.43
N ASN A 66 12.81 2.45 8.76
CA ASN A 66 11.68 1.83 9.44
C ASN A 66 11.44 2.39 10.85
N GLU A 67 12.51 2.75 11.56
CA GLU A 67 12.44 3.41 12.86
C GLU A 67 11.90 4.84 12.73
N ALA A 68 12.38 5.61 11.76
CA ALA A 68 11.86 6.93 11.44
C ALA A 68 10.35 6.90 11.12
N ILE A 69 9.90 5.95 10.29
CA ILE A 69 8.48 5.76 10.00
C ILE A 69 7.69 5.47 11.30
N SER A 70 8.23 4.62 12.18
CA SER A 70 7.57 4.30 13.46
C SER A 70 7.50 5.52 14.39
N LEU A 71 8.54 6.34 14.39
CA LEU A 71 8.57 7.59 15.15
C LEU A 71 7.55 8.60 14.62
N VAL A 72 7.45 8.74 13.29
CA VAL A 72 6.44 9.59 12.64
C VAL A 72 5.01 9.17 13.00
N VAL A 73 4.72 7.87 13.04
CA VAL A 73 3.41 7.35 13.50
C VAL A 73 3.13 7.76 14.95
N GLY A 74 4.15 7.82 15.80
CA GLY A 74 4.06 8.22 17.20
C GLY A 74 3.68 9.69 17.45
N PHE A 75 3.77 10.55 16.44
CA PHE A 75 3.32 11.95 16.56
C PHE A 75 1.79 12.09 16.70
N GLY A 76 1.01 11.06 16.33
CA GLY A 76 -0.44 11.05 16.47
C GLY A 76 -1.19 11.58 15.24
N LYS A 77 -2.48 11.91 15.43
CA LYS A 77 -3.38 12.17 14.30
C LYS A 77 -3.08 13.43 13.50
N TRP A 78 -2.46 14.43 14.09
CA TRP A 78 -2.19 15.69 13.42
C TRP A 78 -1.23 15.57 12.23
N VAL A 79 -0.42 14.50 12.18
CA VAL A 79 0.47 14.26 11.04
C VAL A 79 -0.25 13.71 9.81
N ILE A 80 -1.48 13.20 9.94
CA ILE A 80 -2.20 12.58 8.82
C ILE A 80 -2.36 13.53 7.64
N PRO A 81 -2.92 14.75 7.78
CA PRO A 81 -3.05 15.67 6.64
C PRO A 81 -1.69 16.03 6.03
N VAL A 82 -0.66 16.24 6.86
CA VAL A 82 0.69 16.55 6.38
C VAL A 82 1.28 15.38 5.57
N LEU A 83 1.07 14.14 6.02
CA LEU A 83 1.51 12.95 5.28
C LEU A 83 0.74 12.77 3.97
N VAL A 84 -0.55 13.08 3.96
CA VAL A 84 -1.38 13.01 2.74
C VAL A 84 -0.90 14.02 1.70
N GLU A 85 -0.57 15.25 2.10
CA GLU A 85 0.07 16.25 1.22
C GLU A 85 1.41 15.75 0.67
N LYS A 86 2.22 15.08 1.49
CA LYS A 86 3.52 14.51 1.06
C LYS A 86 3.39 13.36 0.03
N LEU A 87 2.19 12.82 -0.23
CA LEU A 87 1.96 11.91 -1.36
C LEU A 87 2.12 12.59 -2.74
N ASP A 88 2.12 13.93 -2.79
CA ASP A 88 2.42 14.70 -4.01
C ASP A 88 3.91 14.93 -4.25
N ALA A 89 4.75 14.46 -3.34
CA ALA A 89 6.20 14.54 -3.53
C ALA A 89 6.59 13.85 -4.85
N GLY A 90 7.37 14.52 -5.69
CA GLY A 90 7.87 13.96 -6.95
C GLY A 90 8.86 12.80 -6.79
N ASP A 91 9.04 12.29 -5.57
CA ASP A 91 9.95 11.19 -5.23
C ASP A 91 9.17 9.97 -4.74
N ILE A 92 9.24 8.89 -5.51
CA ILE A 92 8.57 7.62 -5.22
C ILE A 92 8.98 7.02 -3.86
N LYS A 93 10.19 7.25 -3.38
CA LYS A 93 10.69 6.73 -2.10
C LYS A 93 9.95 7.39 -0.94
N VAL A 94 9.81 8.72 -1.01
CA VAL A 94 9.01 9.49 -0.04
C VAL A 94 7.57 9.01 -0.05
N GLN A 95 6.95 8.89 -1.23
CA GLN A 95 5.58 8.41 -1.36
C GLN A 95 5.39 7.01 -0.76
N MET A 96 6.36 6.10 -0.98
CA MET A 96 6.33 4.76 -0.39
C MET A 96 6.48 4.77 1.14
N ALA A 97 7.37 5.59 1.69
CA ALA A 97 7.56 5.74 3.13
C ALA A 97 6.32 6.36 3.79
N VAL A 98 5.75 7.41 3.19
CA VAL A 98 4.50 8.05 3.61
C VAL A 98 3.35 7.04 3.61
N ALA A 99 3.19 6.26 2.54
CA ALA A 99 2.15 5.23 2.47
C ALA A 99 2.32 4.16 3.57
N GLN A 100 3.57 3.81 3.92
CA GLN A 100 3.84 2.91 5.05
C GLN A 100 3.49 3.57 6.40
N ALA A 101 3.80 4.85 6.58
CA ALA A 101 3.44 5.58 7.79
C ALA A 101 1.91 5.65 7.97
N LEU A 102 1.17 6.05 6.94
CA LEU A 102 -0.29 6.08 6.93
C LEU A 102 -0.89 4.67 7.16
N GLY A 103 -0.28 3.64 6.57
CA GLY A 103 -0.66 2.24 6.81
C GLY A 103 -0.51 1.82 8.27
N ARG A 104 0.56 2.25 8.96
CA ARG A 104 0.81 1.97 10.39
C ARG A 104 -0.10 2.81 11.31
N ILE A 105 -0.44 4.05 10.94
CA ILE A 105 -1.45 4.86 11.64
C ILE A 105 -2.80 4.13 11.62
N GLY A 106 -3.13 3.47 10.52
CA GLY A 106 -4.26 2.58 10.43
C GLY A 106 -5.59 3.29 10.14
N ALA A 107 -6.65 2.90 10.86
CA ALA A 107 -8.03 3.28 10.54
C ALA A 107 -8.29 4.80 10.48
N ASP A 108 -7.58 5.59 11.25
CA ASP A 108 -7.76 7.05 11.28
C ASP A 108 -7.31 7.74 9.98
N ALA A 109 -6.46 7.07 9.17
CA ALA A 109 -6.01 7.58 7.88
C ALA A 109 -6.99 7.27 6.72
N ILE A 110 -8.00 6.42 6.91
CA ILE A 110 -8.88 5.94 5.81
C ILE A 110 -9.67 7.11 5.20
N GLU A 111 -10.46 7.81 6.01
CA GLU A 111 -11.30 8.91 5.52
C GLU A 111 -10.49 10.07 4.92
N PRO A 112 -9.40 10.55 5.56
CA PRO A 112 -8.53 11.56 4.95
C PRO A 112 -7.97 11.13 3.59
N LEU A 113 -7.52 9.87 3.44
CA LEU A 113 -7.01 9.36 2.18
C LEU A 113 -8.11 9.28 1.10
N MET A 114 -9.30 8.78 1.46
CA MET A 114 -10.42 8.67 0.53
C MET A 114 -10.89 10.04 0.03
N ALA A 115 -10.91 11.05 0.91
CA ALA A 115 -11.32 12.41 0.56
C ALA A 115 -10.43 13.06 -0.53
N GLU A 116 -9.18 12.64 -0.62
CA GLU A 116 -8.19 13.19 -1.56
C GLU A 116 -8.09 12.42 -2.89
N CYS A 117 -8.83 11.31 -3.06
CA CYS A 117 -8.81 10.54 -4.29
C CYS A 117 -9.86 11.05 -5.28
N HIS A 118 -9.43 11.92 -6.18
CA HIS A 118 -10.23 12.44 -7.29
C HIS A 118 -9.77 11.81 -8.61
N ALA A 119 -10.12 10.52 -8.80
CA ALA A 119 -9.62 9.70 -9.90
C ALA A 119 -9.81 10.31 -11.33
N PRO A 120 -10.92 10.99 -11.65
CA PRO A 120 -11.06 11.61 -12.98
C PRO A 120 -10.06 12.74 -13.24
N ASP A 121 -9.69 13.47 -12.19
CA ASP A 121 -8.87 14.68 -12.30
C ASP A 121 -7.37 14.35 -12.13
N ASP A 122 -7.03 13.42 -11.25
CA ASP A 122 -5.65 13.00 -10.97
C ASP A 122 -5.55 11.50 -10.69
N PRO A 123 -5.49 10.66 -11.74
CA PRO A 123 -5.37 9.22 -11.60
C PRO A 123 -4.07 8.79 -10.92
N ALA A 124 -2.96 9.51 -11.12
CA ALA A 124 -1.68 9.18 -10.52
C ALA A 124 -1.73 9.36 -8.99
N ARG A 125 -2.24 10.49 -8.50
CA ARG A 125 -2.46 10.72 -7.08
C ARG A 125 -3.39 9.65 -6.47
N CYS A 126 -4.49 9.33 -7.15
CA CYS A 126 -5.41 8.31 -6.68
C CYS A 126 -4.77 6.93 -6.60
N ALA A 127 -3.86 6.58 -7.51
CA ALA A 127 -3.09 5.33 -7.44
C ALA A 127 -2.21 5.28 -6.17
N PHE A 128 -1.53 6.37 -5.80
CA PHE A 128 -0.76 6.43 -4.54
C PHE A 128 -1.65 6.36 -3.31
N ILE A 129 -2.81 7.01 -3.32
CA ILE A 129 -3.79 6.91 -2.25
C ILE A 129 -4.27 5.47 -2.07
N LEU A 130 -4.64 4.79 -3.15
CA LEU A 130 -5.01 3.36 -3.11
C LEU A 130 -3.87 2.47 -2.63
N TYR A 131 -2.63 2.78 -3.02
CA TYR A 131 -1.46 2.10 -2.49
C TYR A 131 -1.33 2.29 -0.97
N ALA A 132 -1.50 3.52 -0.45
CA ALA A 132 -1.48 3.81 0.98
C ALA A 132 -2.63 3.09 1.72
N LEU A 133 -3.87 3.17 1.22
CA LEU A 133 -5.03 2.44 1.75
C LEU A 133 -4.76 0.93 1.83
N SER A 134 -4.09 0.36 0.82
CA SER A 134 -3.73 -1.07 0.78
C SER A 134 -2.74 -1.50 1.87
N LYS A 135 -2.10 -0.56 2.57
CA LYS A 135 -1.20 -0.82 3.70
C LYS A 135 -1.93 -0.87 5.05
N ILE A 136 -3.14 -0.33 5.12
CA ILE A 136 -3.92 -0.28 6.36
C ILE A 136 -4.44 -1.67 6.72
N LYS A 137 -4.11 -2.12 7.92
CA LYS A 137 -4.52 -3.41 8.48
C LYS A 137 -5.66 -3.23 9.49
N SER A 138 -6.85 -2.92 8.99
CA SER A 138 -8.06 -2.73 9.80
C SER A 138 -9.28 -3.19 9.02
N PRO A 139 -10.28 -3.85 9.65
CA PRO A 139 -11.56 -4.16 9.02
C PRO A 139 -12.30 -2.92 8.48
N LYS A 140 -12.08 -1.75 9.11
CA LYS A 140 -12.66 -0.48 8.67
C LYS A 140 -12.26 -0.08 7.24
N ILE A 141 -11.22 -0.72 6.67
CA ILE A 141 -10.79 -0.51 5.29
C ILE A 141 -11.87 -0.93 4.27
N ALA A 142 -12.89 -1.67 4.69
CA ALA A 142 -14.08 -1.97 3.87
C ALA A 142 -14.73 -0.69 3.28
N LYS A 143 -14.63 0.46 3.95
CA LYS A 143 -15.08 1.74 3.43
C LYS A 143 -14.42 2.14 2.11
N ALA A 144 -13.18 1.73 1.86
CA ALA A 144 -12.47 2.00 0.62
C ALA A 144 -12.82 1.03 -0.53
N ALA A 145 -13.68 0.03 -0.29
CA ALA A 145 -14.06 -0.95 -1.31
C ALA A 145 -14.69 -0.32 -2.57
N PRO A 146 -15.65 0.64 -2.47
CA PRO A 146 -16.21 1.31 -3.66
C PRO A 146 -15.14 2.02 -4.49
N LEU A 147 -14.25 2.76 -3.83
CA LEU A 147 -13.16 3.47 -4.47
C LEU A 147 -12.21 2.53 -5.23
N ALA A 148 -11.80 1.43 -4.59
CA ALA A 148 -10.94 0.44 -5.22
C ALA A 148 -11.64 -0.26 -6.41
N LEU A 149 -12.94 -0.50 -6.32
CA LEU A 149 -13.74 -1.12 -7.38
C LEU A 149 -13.84 -0.21 -8.60
N GLU A 150 -14.14 1.07 -8.40
CA GLU A 150 -14.22 2.07 -9.46
C GLU A 150 -12.85 2.23 -10.15
N ALA A 151 -11.80 2.44 -9.38
CA ALA A 151 -10.44 2.62 -9.88
C ALA A 151 -9.92 1.38 -10.65
N ALA A 152 -10.32 0.17 -10.28
CA ALA A 152 -9.95 -1.05 -10.99
C ALA A 152 -10.61 -1.20 -12.38
N ARG A 153 -11.56 -0.32 -12.72
CA ARG A 153 -12.21 -0.19 -14.02
C ARG A 153 -11.73 1.03 -14.82
N SER A 154 -10.78 1.79 -14.29
CA SER A 154 -10.26 3.01 -14.91
C SER A 154 -9.66 2.73 -16.29
N SER A 155 -9.80 3.69 -17.21
CA SER A 155 -9.09 3.68 -18.47
C SER A 155 -7.58 3.95 -18.29
N ASP A 156 -7.21 4.68 -17.23
CA ASP A 156 -5.80 4.87 -16.85
C ASP A 156 -5.17 3.56 -16.39
N VAL A 157 -4.04 3.20 -17.02
CA VAL A 157 -3.37 1.90 -16.81
C VAL A 157 -2.76 1.80 -15.42
N GLU A 158 -2.12 2.86 -14.93
CA GLU A 158 -1.43 2.86 -13.64
C GLU A 158 -2.43 2.80 -12.48
N LEU A 159 -3.51 3.55 -12.58
CA LEU A 159 -4.60 3.52 -11.61
C LEU A 159 -5.27 2.14 -11.59
N ARG A 160 -5.62 1.58 -12.77
CA ARG A 160 -6.23 0.26 -12.89
C ARG A 160 -5.31 -0.85 -12.36
N ASP A 161 -4.01 -0.75 -12.65
CA ASP A 161 -2.98 -1.67 -12.15
C ASP A 161 -2.89 -1.67 -10.62
N THR A 162 -2.79 -0.48 -10.04
CA THR A 162 -2.71 -0.31 -8.59
C THR A 162 -3.99 -0.75 -7.90
N ALA A 163 -5.15 -0.37 -8.44
CA ALA A 163 -6.45 -0.73 -7.88
C ALA A 163 -6.73 -2.23 -7.96
N THR A 164 -6.37 -2.91 -9.06
CA THR A 164 -6.48 -4.36 -9.19
C THR A 164 -5.69 -5.07 -8.08
N ARG A 165 -4.50 -4.58 -7.73
CA ARG A 165 -3.72 -5.07 -6.59
C ARG A 165 -4.36 -4.70 -5.25
N ALA A 166 -4.87 -3.46 -5.13
CA ALA A 166 -5.46 -2.95 -3.89
C ALA A 166 -6.66 -3.80 -3.46
N ILE A 167 -7.56 -4.20 -4.35
CA ILE A 167 -8.68 -5.11 -4.06
C ILE A 167 -8.18 -6.33 -3.29
N GLY A 168 -7.16 -7.02 -3.82
CA GLY A 168 -6.59 -8.20 -3.17
C GLY A 168 -5.90 -7.90 -1.83
N LYS A 169 -5.50 -6.64 -1.57
CA LYS A 169 -4.93 -6.23 -0.30
C LYS A 169 -5.98 -5.84 0.73
N LEU A 170 -7.08 -5.24 0.31
CA LEU A 170 -8.18 -4.87 1.18
C LEU A 170 -8.83 -6.11 1.79
N VAL A 171 -9.11 -7.13 0.98
CA VAL A 171 -9.77 -8.36 1.45
C VAL A 171 -8.92 -9.19 2.44
N GLU A 172 -7.61 -8.93 2.53
CA GLU A 172 -6.77 -9.53 3.59
C GLU A 172 -7.17 -9.04 5.00
N SER A 173 -7.79 -7.87 5.10
CA SER A 173 -8.13 -7.21 6.37
C SER A 173 -9.63 -7.08 6.61
N ILE A 174 -10.46 -7.41 5.62
CA ILE A 174 -11.91 -7.34 5.71
C ILE A 174 -12.45 -8.74 5.99
N PRO A 175 -13.13 -8.99 7.11
CA PRO A 175 -13.85 -10.24 7.31
C PRO A 175 -14.90 -10.43 6.22
N PRO A 176 -15.18 -11.68 5.74
CA PRO A 176 -16.15 -11.92 4.68
C PRO A 176 -17.54 -11.34 4.96
N LEU A 177 -17.97 -11.34 6.22
CA LEU A 177 -19.29 -10.81 6.63
C LEU A 177 -19.33 -9.27 6.65
N ASP A 178 -18.18 -8.59 6.68
CA ASP A 178 -18.11 -7.13 6.71
C ASP A 178 -18.01 -6.53 5.29
N LEU A 179 -17.82 -7.35 4.26
CA LEU A 179 -17.82 -6.91 2.87
C LEU A 179 -19.23 -7.08 2.28
N PRO A 180 -19.94 -5.99 1.90
CA PRO A 180 -21.25 -6.10 1.28
C PRO A 180 -21.23 -7.01 0.05
N GLU A 181 -22.25 -7.83 -0.12
CA GLU A 181 -22.32 -8.81 -1.23
C GLU A 181 -22.18 -8.13 -2.61
N THR A 182 -22.76 -6.94 -2.79
CA THR A 182 -22.61 -6.16 -4.02
C THR A 182 -21.16 -5.77 -4.30
N MET A 183 -20.38 -5.47 -3.27
CA MET A 183 -18.96 -5.17 -3.40
C MET A 183 -18.14 -6.42 -3.68
N ARG A 184 -18.45 -7.52 -2.98
CA ARG A 184 -17.84 -8.84 -3.20
C ARG A 184 -17.99 -9.29 -4.66
N VAL A 185 -19.23 -9.27 -5.15
CA VAL A 185 -19.55 -9.64 -6.55
C VAL A 185 -18.83 -8.69 -7.52
N GLY A 186 -18.90 -7.37 -7.27
CA GLY A 186 -18.22 -6.38 -8.09
C GLY A 186 -16.70 -6.60 -8.16
N PHE A 187 -16.06 -6.99 -7.07
CA PHE A 187 -14.64 -7.34 -7.05
C PHE A 187 -14.35 -8.56 -7.93
N VAL A 188 -15.14 -9.63 -7.79
CA VAL A 188 -14.97 -10.86 -8.57
C VAL A 188 -15.11 -10.58 -10.06
N GLU A 189 -16.18 -9.87 -10.47
CA GLU A 189 -16.44 -9.54 -11.88
C GLU A 189 -15.35 -8.66 -12.47
N THR A 190 -14.94 -7.60 -11.74
CA THR A 190 -13.89 -6.68 -12.22
C THR A 190 -12.55 -7.39 -12.34
N LEU A 191 -12.16 -8.22 -11.37
CA LEU A 191 -10.93 -8.99 -11.44
C LEU A 191 -10.96 -10.01 -12.58
N ARG A 192 -12.11 -10.63 -12.87
CA ARG A 192 -12.27 -11.51 -14.04
C ARG A 192 -12.11 -10.76 -15.35
N THR A 193 -12.68 -9.56 -15.46
CA THR A 193 -12.46 -8.69 -16.62
C THR A 193 -10.97 -8.37 -16.79
N ASN A 194 -10.28 -8.06 -15.70
CA ASN A 194 -8.86 -7.71 -15.71
C ASN A 194 -7.92 -8.91 -15.99
N LEU A 195 -8.43 -10.16 -15.99
CA LEU A 195 -7.68 -11.32 -16.51
C LEU A 195 -7.41 -11.23 -18.03
N ALA A 196 -8.23 -10.49 -18.76
CA ALA A 196 -8.08 -10.26 -20.20
C ALA A 196 -7.41 -8.90 -20.53
N ASP A 197 -6.88 -8.19 -19.54
CA ASP A 197 -6.22 -6.90 -19.75
C ASP A 197 -5.01 -7.05 -20.68
N PRO A 198 -4.81 -6.12 -21.64
CA PRO A 198 -3.63 -6.14 -22.50
C PRO A 198 -2.31 -6.06 -21.72
N ASN A 199 -2.31 -5.39 -20.55
CA ASN A 199 -1.15 -5.30 -19.67
C ASN A 199 -0.96 -6.60 -18.85
N PRO A 200 0.13 -7.37 -19.03
CA PRO A 200 0.36 -8.60 -18.27
C PRO A 200 0.56 -8.38 -16.77
N GLY A 201 0.99 -7.18 -16.35
CA GLY A 201 1.08 -6.81 -14.94
C GLY A 201 -0.29 -6.79 -14.27
N ILE A 202 -1.29 -6.23 -14.96
CA ILE A 202 -2.70 -6.19 -14.48
C ILE A 202 -3.27 -7.60 -14.45
N ARG A 203 -3.08 -8.42 -15.52
CA ARG A 203 -3.52 -9.84 -15.51
C ARG A 203 -2.94 -10.62 -14.33
N ALA A 204 -1.63 -10.48 -14.09
CA ALA A 204 -0.96 -11.13 -12.96
C ALA A 204 -1.52 -10.69 -11.61
N LYS A 205 -1.84 -9.39 -11.45
CA LYS A 205 -2.46 -8.86 -10.23
C LYS A 205 -3.90 -9.33 -10.08
N ALA A 206 -4.64 -9.47 -11.17
CA ALA A 206 -6.00 -10.01 -11.17
C ALA A 206 -6.01 -11.47 -10.67
N VAL A 207 -5.15 -12.33 -11.21
CA VAL A 207 -4.97 -13.73 -10.74
C VAL A 207 -4.64 -13.75 -9.25
N ARG A 208 -3.64 -12.98 -8.82
CA ARG A 208 -3.23 -12.90 -7.42
C ARG A 208 -4.36 -12.43 -6.51
N SER A 209 -5.13 -11.42 -6.94
CA SER A 209 -6.20 -10.84 -6.14
C SER A 209 -7.40 -11.79 -6.02
N LEU A 210 -7.77 -12.49 -7.09
CA LEU A 210 -8.76 -13.59 -7.04
C LEU A 210 -8.30 -14.70 -6.09
N GLY A 211 -7.03 -15.09 -6.14
CA GLY A 211 -6.46 -16.05 -5.20
C GLY A 211 -6.57 -15.60 -3.75
N LYS A 212 -6.41 -14.30 -3.47
CA LYS A 212 -6.63 -13.76 -2.13
C LYS A 212 -8.10 -13.77 -1.72
N LEU A 213 -9.02 -13.42 -2.62
CA LEU A 213 -10.44 -13.58 -2.35
C LEU A 213 -10.76 -15.04 -1.97
N ALA A 214 -10.19 -16.02 -2.67
CA ALA A 214 -10.33 -17.43 -2.32
C ALA A 214 -9.77 -17.73 -0.93
N ARG A 215 -8.52 -17.32 -0.67
CA ARG A 215 -7.78 -17.59 0.56
C ARG A 215 -8.45 -17.02 1.80
N TYR A 216 -9.03 -15.82 1.68
CA TYR A 216 -9.68 -15.11 2.80
C TYR A 216 -11.19 -15.33 2.88
N GLY A 217 -11.73 -16.31 2.13
CA GLY A 217 -13.12 -16.76 2.27
C GLY A 217 -14.16 -15.88 1.59
N HIS A 218 -13.75 -15.04 0.63
CA HIS A 218 -14.65 -14.15 -0.11
C HIS A 218 -15.21 -14.77 -1.41
N LEU A 219 -14.83 -16.00 -1.76
CA LEU A 219 -15.36 -16.71 -2.92
C LEU A 219 -16.32 -17.84 -2.48
N THR A 220 -17.39 -18.00 -3.23
CA THR A 220 -18.26 -19.19 -3.15
C THR A 220 -17.53 -20.43 -3.65
N ALA A 221 -18.05 -21.62 -3.37
CA ALA A 221 -17.48 -22.88 -3.87
C ALA A 221 -17.40 -22.91 -5.41
N GLN A 222 -18.46 -22.42 -6.09
CA GLN A 222 -18.50 -22.35 -7.54
C GLN A 222 -17.44 -21.36 -8.10
N GLU A 223 -17.25 -20.21 -7.46
CA GLU A 223 -16.25 -19.23 -7.88
C GLU A 223 -14.83 -19.74 -7.68
N ARG A 224 -14.56 -20.54 -6.64
CA ARG A 224 -13.28 -21.21 -6.41
C ARG A 224 -12.98 -22.22 -7.50
N GLU A 225 -13.96 -23.06 -7.85
CA GLU A 225 -13.83 -24.03 -8.95
C GLU A 225 -13.54 -23.32 -10.28
N GLN A 226 -14.21 -22.21 -10.56
CA GLN A 226 -13.95 -21.41 -11.74
C GLN A 226 -12.55 -20.80 -11.73
N LEU A 227 -12.07 -20.32 -10.57
CA LEU A 227 -10.71 -19.79 -10.43
C LEU A 227 -9.68 -20.90 -10.69
N HIS A 228 -9.89 -22.09 -10.13
CA HIS A 228 -9.00 -23.24 -10.37
C HIS A 228 -8.88 -23.55 -11.86
N ARG A 229 -10.02 -23.67 -12.58
CA ARG A 229 -10.02 -23.88 -14.04
C ARG A 229 -9.33 -22.75 -14.79
N THR A 230 -9.57 -21.50 -14.39
CA THR A 230 -8.90 -20.34 -14.99
C THR A 230 -7.38 -20.43 -14.84
N CYS A 231 -6.88 -20.83 -13.67
CA CYS A 231 -5.45 -21.00 -13.46
C CYS A 231 -4.89 -22.15 -14.34
N GLN A 232 -5.63 -23.25 -14.51
CA GLN A 232 -5.23 -24.35 -15.43
C GLN A 232 -5.14 -23.87 -16.88
N LEU A 233 -6.14 -23.08 -17.36
CA LEU A 233 -6.11 -22.45 -18.68
C LEU A 233 -4.87 -21.54 -18.86
N ILE A 234 -4.60 -20.67 -17.89
CA ILE A 234 -3.42 -19.79 -17.91
C ILE A 234 -2.11 -20.58 -18.02
N LEU A 235 -2.06 -21.77 -17.48
CA LEU A 235 -0.89 -22.67 -17.52
C LEU A 235 -0.84 -23.60 -18.74
N GLY A 236 -1.87 -23.60 -19.59
CA GLY A 236 -1.99 -24.53 -20.73
C GLY A 236 -2.18 -25.97 -20.30
N GLN A 237 -2.84 -26.20 -19.15
CA GLN A 237 -3.14 -27.52 -18.61
C GLN A 237 -4.56 -27.98 -19.00
N ASP A 238 -5.09 -27.41 -20.07
CA ASP A 238 -6.34 -27.79 -20.69
C ASP A 238 -6.10 -28.48 -22.06
N ASP A 239 -7.17 -28.93 -22.70
CA ASP A 239 -7.12 -29.65 -23.96
C ASP A 239 -6.61 -28.81 -25.15
N ASN A 240 -6.64 -27.48 -25.04
CA ASN A 240 -6.21 -26.55 -26.07
C ASN A 240 -4.70 -26.26 -26.06
N TYR A 241 -4.00 -26.55 -24.94
CA TYR A 241 -2.57 -26.29 -24.72
C TYR A 241 -2.14 -24.83 -24.94
N GLU A 242 -3.09 -23.90 -24.87
CA GLU A 242 -2.81 -22.48 -24.95
C GLU A 242 -2.56 -21.93 -23.54
N TRP A 243 -1.45 -21.22 -23.34
CA TRP A 243 -1.11 -20.60 -22.06
C TRP A 243 -0.95 -19.10 -22.20
N ASP A 244 -1.04 -18.35 -21.07
CA ASP A 244 -0.68 -16.93 -21.08
C ASP A 244 0.81 -16.77 -21.42
N ARG A 245 1.11 -15.95 -22.43
CA ARG A 245 2.48 -15.75 -22.92
C ARG A 245 3.37 -15.08 -21.86
N ALA A 246 2.81 -14.29 -20.94
CA ALA A 246 3.56 -13.59 -19.91
C ALA A 246 3.90 -14.52 -18.73
N TYR A 247 5.17 -14.73 -18.50
CA TYR A 247 5.67 -15.57 -17.41
C TYR A 247 5.12 -15.16 -16.04
N ILE A 248 5.03 -13.83 -15.78
CA ILE A 248 4.54 -13.33 -14.50
C ILE A 248 3.09 -13.76 -14.21
N VAL A 249 2.25 -13.89 -15.24
CA VAL A 249 0.84 -14.34 -15.09
C VAL A 249 0.81 -15.81 -14.72
N ARG A 250 1.56 -16.65 -15.45
CA ARG A 250 1.68 -18.09 -15.14
C ARG A 250 2.21 -18.34 -13.73
N GLN A 251 3.25 -17.61 -13.33
CA GLN A 251 3.81 -17.70 -11.97
C GLN A 251 2.77 -17.38 -10.88
N GLN A 252 1.85 -16.45 -11.14
CA GLN A 252 0.76 -16.18 -10.19
C GLN A 252 -0.28 -17.29 -10.19
N ALA A 253 -0.62 -17.86 -11.35
CA ALA A 253 -1.56 -18.99 -11.46
C ALA A 253 -1.03 -20.22 -10.70
N GLU A 254 0.24 -20.58 -10.87
CA GLU A 254 0.90 -21.66 -10.10
C GLU A 254 0.77 -21.46 -8.59
N LYS A 255 1.04 -20.22 -8.11
CA LYS A 255 0.92 -19.89 -6.68
C LYS A 255 -0.52 -20.00 -6.18
N VAL A 256 -1.50 -19.58 -6.99
CA VAL A 256 -2.91 -19.62 -6.61
C VAL A 256 -3.41 -21.06 -6.52
N LEU A 257 -3.03 -21.95 -7.45
CA LEU A 257 -3.41 -23.37 -7.41
C LEU A 257 -2.96 -24.11 -6.14
N GLN A 258 -1.95 -23.59 -5.43
CA GLN A 258 -1.47 -24.20 -4.18
C GLN A 258 -2.43 -24.02 -2.99
N TYR A 259 -3.40 -23.07 -3.07
CA TYR A 259 -4.25 -22.71 -1.94
C TYR A 259 -5.69 -22.27 -2.31
N ALA A 260 -6.07 -22.30 -3.60
CA ALA A 260 -7.42 -21.92 -4.07
C ALA A 260 -8.42 -23.07 -4.07
#